data_e78c6d238be1be9289aa0501136fa658
#
_entry.id   e78c6d238be1be9289aa0501136fa658
#
_cell.length_a   1.000
_cell.length_b   1.000
_cell.length_c   1.000
_cell.angle_alpha   90.00
_cell.angle_beta   90.00
_cell.angle_gamma   90.00
#
_symmetry.space_group_name_H-M   'P 1'
#
loop_
_entity.id
_entity.type
_entity.pdbx_description
1 polymer ?
#
loop_
_entity_poly.entity_id
_entity_poly.type
_entity_poly.pdbx_seq_one_letter_code
_entity_poly.pdbx_strand_id
1 'polypeptide(L)'
;MARRKKAVAGLISELSAQINIAKDPNILVFTPLGGLGPIDIVTLNMSTGEYTAYDVKSKNFRKQDYTAKDGYKRKAKGTLIARQTTKEQKKLKVKIIYATI
;
A
#
# COMPACT_ATOMS: atom_id res chain seq x y z
N MET A 1 3.82 -22.64 -7.47
CA MET A 1 5.02 -21.86 -7.71
C MET A 1 4.99 -20.55 -6.93
N ALA A 2 6.06 -20.26 -6.18
CA ALA A 2 6.10 -19.09 -5.29
C ALA A 2 5.90 -17.75 -6.00
N ARG A 3 6.48 -17.56 -7.19
CA ARG A 3 6.35 -16.31 -7.98
C ARG A 3 4.91 -16.03 -8.39
N ARG A 4 4.19 -17.04 -8.83
CA ARG A 4 2.80 -16.90 -9.26
C ARG A 4 1.89 -16.55 -8.07
N LYS A 5 2.11 -17.21 -6.92
CA LYS A 5 1.36 -16.91 -5.70
C LYS A 5 1.55 -15.48 -5.23
N LYS A 6 2.80 -14.98 -5.26
CA LYS A 6 3.11 -13.60 -4.89
C LYS A 6 2.49 -12.58 -5.86
N ALA A 7 2.56 -12.84 -7.16
CA ALA A 7 1.98 -11.96 -8.17
C ALA A 7 0.46 -11.89 -8.02
N VAL A 8 -0.20 -13.02 -7.80
CA VAL A 8 -1.64 -13.09 -7.59
C VAL A 8 -2.04 -12.38 -6.31
N ALA A 9 -1.30 -12.57 -5.23
CA ALA A 9 -1.56 -11.88 -3.96
C ALA A 9 -1.44 -10.37 -4.11
N GLY A 10 -0.42 -9.89 -4.82
CA GLY A 10 -0.25 -8.47 -5.13
C GLY A 10 -1.41 -7.90 -5.94
N LEU A 11 -1.85 -8.62 -6.97
CA LEU A 11 -3.00 -8.22 -7.78
C LEU A 11 -4.29 -8.17 -6.95
N ILE A 12 -4.53 -9.15 -6.11
CA ILE A 12 -5.70 -9.18 -5.23
C ILE A 12 -5.67 -7.97 -4.28
N SER A 13 -4.51 -7.65 -3.70
CA SER A 13 -4.34 -6.50 -2.82
C SER A 13 -4.66 -5.19 -3.53
N GLU A 14 -4.14 -5.00 -4.74
CA GLU A 14 -4.41 -3.79 -5.54
C GLU A 14 -5.88 -3.67 -5.91
N LEU A 15 -6.50 -4.75 -6.38
CA LEU A 15 -7.92 -4.75 -6.75
C LEU A 15 -8.81 -4.49 -5.52
N SER A 16 -8.48 -5.09 -4.39
CA SER A 16 -9.18 -4.88 -3.12
C SER A 16 -9.15 -3.40 -2.71
N ALA A 17 -7.98 -2.77 -2.79
CA ALA A 17 -7.84 -1.35 -2.48
C ALA A 17 -8.64 -0.47 -3.44
N GLN A 18 -8.61 -0.78 -4.75
CA GLN A 18 -9.39 -0.06 -5.75
C GLN A 18 -10.89 -0.14 -5.50
N ILE A 19 -11.38 -1.34 -5.21
CA ILE A 19 -12.81 -1.56 -4.91
C ILE A 19 -13.22 -0.74 -3.70
N ASN A 20 -12.43 -0.77 -2.65
CA ASN A 20 -12.72 -0.06 -1.41
C ASN A 20 -12.78 1.45 -1.62
N ILE A 21 -11.83 2.00 -2.36
CA ILE A 21 -11.78 3.44 -2.69
C ILE A 21 -12.95 3.82 -3.61
N ALA A 22 -13.26 2.99 -4.59
CA ALA A 22 -14.30 3.23 -5.59
C ALA A 22 -15.72 3.24 -5.01
N LYS A 23 -15.90 2.79 -3.78
CA LYS A 23 -17.20 2.88 -3.08
C LYS A 23 -17.63 4.32 -2.81
N ASP A 24 -16.69 5.24 -2.73
CA ASP A 24 -16.99 6.67 -2.58
C ASP A 24 -17.29 7.27 -3.96
N PRO A 25 -18.53 7.77 -4.20
CA PRO A 25 -18.92 8.31 -5.50
C PRO A 25 -18.19 9.60 -5.87
N ASN A 26 -17.55 10.28 -4.90
CA ASN A 26 -16.77 11.50 -5.15
C ASN A 26 -15.32 11.23 -5.53
N ILE A 27 -14.89 9.96 -5.54
CA ILE A 27 -13.50 9.59 -5.83
C ILE A 27 -13.44 8.87 -7.17
N LEU A 28 -12.63 9.38 -8.08
CA LEU A 28 -12.24 8.67 -9.30
C LEU A 28 -10.92 7.95 -9.06
N VAL A 29 -10.81 6.73 -9.54
CA VAL A 29 -9.63 5.88 -9.40
C VAL A 29 -8.95 5.71 -10.74
N PHE A 30 -7.64 5.96 -10.79
CA PHE A 30 -6.82 5.76 -11.98
C PHE A 30 -5.69 4.79 -11.66
N THR A 31 -5.33 3.95 -12.61
CA THR A 31 -4.19 3.05 -12.48
C THR A 31 -3.20 3.29 -13.60
N PRO A 32 -1.88 3.21 -13.35
CA PRO A 32 -0.89 3.38 -14.40
C PRO A 32 -0.99 2.26 -15.44
N LEU A 33 -0.97 2.65 -16.70
CA LEU A 33 -0.89 1.69 -17.79
C LEU A 33 0.47 0.99 -17.73
N GLY A 34 0.48 -0.32 -17.84
CA GLY A 34 1.70 -1.12 -17.77
C GLY A 34 2.01 -1.65 -16.37
N GLY A 35 1.46 -1.07 -15.32
CA GLY A 35 1.55 -1.59 -13.94
C GLY A 35 2.94 -1.55 -13.31
N LEU A 36 3.90 -0.78 -13.87
CA LEU A 36 5.25 -0.63 -13.35
C LEU A 36 5.45 0.78 -12.80
N GLY A 37 6.31 0.88 -11.80
CA GLY A 37 6.69 2.16 -11.21
C GLY A 37 6.28 2.30 -9.76
N PRO A 38 6.56 3.49 -9.16
CA PRO A 38 6.39 3.71 -7.72
C PRO A 38 4.95 3.99 -7.30
N ILE A 39 4.02 4.12 -8.25
CA ILE A 39 2.62 4.46 -7.98
C ILE A 39 1.72 3.34 -8.47
N ASP A 40 0.86 2.83 -7.58
CA ASP A 40 -0.12 1.79 -7.93
C ASP A 40 -1.48 2.36 -8.28
N ILE A 41 -1.90 3.41 -7.59
CA ILE A 41 -3.22 4.02 -7.73
C ILE A 41 -3.08 5.53 -7.62
N VAL A 42 -3.82 6.26 -8.46
CA VAL A 42 -4.02 7.70 -8.30
C VAL A 42 -5.51 7.94 -8.12
N THR A 43 -5.88 8.76 -7.15
CA THR A 43 -7.27 9.15 -6.92
C THR A 43 -7.47 10.64 -7.19
N LEU A 44 -8.65 10.98 -7.69
CA LEU A 44 -9.10 12.36 -7.77
C LEU A 44 -10.34 12.53 -6.91
N ASN A 45 -10.24 13.41 -5.93
CA ASN A 45 -11.40 13.84 -5.16
C ASN A 45 -12.13 14.92 -5.97
N MET A 46 -13.30 14.59 -6.49
CA MET A 46 -14.06 15.50 -7.33
C MET A 46 -14.63 16.70 -6.57
N SER A 47 -14.80 16.59 -5.27
CA SER A 47 -15.29 17.69 -4.44
C SER A 47 -14.22 18.77 -4.20
N THR A 48 -12.95 18.37 -4.12
CA THR A 48 -11.84 19.29 -3.82
C THR A 48 -10.91 19.53 -4.99
N GLY A 49 -10.95 18.66 -6.01
CA GLY A 49 -10.01 18.67 -7.14
C GLY A 49 -8.63 18.13 -6.77
N GLU A 50 -8.46 17.53 -5.60
CA GLU A 50 -7.17 17.06 -5.13
C GLU A 50 -6.88 15.66 -5.66
N TYR A 51 -5.65 15.47 -6.17
CA TYR A 51 -5.11 14.17 -6.58
C TYR A 51 -4.24 13.58 -5.48
N THR A 52 -4.33 12.28 -5.27
CA THR A 52 -3.48 11.56 -4.32
C THR A 52 -2.94 10.30 -4.98
N ALA A 53 -1.63 10.07 -4.85
CA ALA A 53 -0.97 8.88 -5.34
C ALA A 53 -0.73 7.89 -4.19
N TYR A 54 -0.97 6.61 -4.45
CA TYR A 54 -0.84 5.54 -3.46
C TYR A 54 0.02 4.39 -3.95
N ASP A 55 0.75 3.81 -3.01
CA ASP A 55 1.40 2.52 -3.13
C ASP A 55 0.62 1.53 -2.26
N VAL A 56 0.11 0.46 -2.87
CA VAL A 56 -0.70 -0.54 -2.17
C VAL A 56 0.20 -1.62 -1.60
N LYS A 57 0.06 -1.88 -0.31
CA LYS A 57 0.80 -2.92 0.39
C LYS A 57 -0.17 -3.88 1.07
N SER A 58 0.21 -5.17 1.11
CA SER A 58 -0.48 -6.16 1.93
C SER A 58 -0.10 -5.97 3.39
N LYS A 59 -1.05 -6.24 4.28
CA LYS A 59 -0.76 -6.25 5.71
C LYS A 59 0.06 -7.47 6.06
N ASN A 60 1.20 -7.26 6.71
CA ASN A 60 2.03 -8.33 7.24
C ASN A 60 2.23 -8.11 8.74
N PHE A 61 2.15 -9.19 9.50
CA PHE A 61 2.24 -9.16 10.95
C PHE A 61 3.49 -9.91 11.40
N ARG A 62 4.10 -9.43 12.49
CA ARG A 62 5.29 -10.05 13.04
C ARG A 62 4.96 -11.45 13.55
N LYS A 63 5.76 -12.42 13.12
CA LYS A 63 5.65 -13.82 13.58
C LYS A 63 6.39 -14.06 14.89
N GLN A 64 7.31 -13.15 15.25
CA GLN A 64 8.14 -13.21 16.44
C GLN A 64 8.33 -11.81 17.01
N ASP A 65 8.67 -11.75 18.30
CA ASP A 65 9.07 -10.50 18.91
C ASP A 65 10.35 -9.97 18.25
N TYR A 66 10.41 -8.67 18.07
CA TYR A 66 11.57 -7.98 17.52
C TYR A 66 12.14 -7.01 18.51
N THR A 67 13.46 -7.05 18.69
CA THR A 67 14.21 -6.08 19.51
C THR A 67 15.27 -5.43 18.63
N ALA A 68 15.26 -4.10 18.55
CA ALA A 68 16.28 -3.37 17.79
C ALA A 68 17.67 -3.60 18.39
N LYS A 69 18.72 -3.40 17.58
CA LYS A 69 20.11 -3.61 18.00
C LYS A 69 20.52 -2.81 19.22
N ASP A 70 19.91 -1.64 19.44
CA ASP A 70 20.16 -0.80 20.60
C ASP A 70 19.43 -1.26 21.87
N GLY A 71 18.57 -2.28 21.77
CA GLY A 71 17.80 -2.82 22.89
C GLY A 71 16.63 -1.95 23.37
N TYR A 72 16.48 -0.75 22.84
CA TYR A 72 15.45 0.20 23.29
C TYR A 72 14.13 0.07 22.56
N LYS A 73 14.15 -0.39 21.31
CA LYS A 73 12.93 -0.57 20.50
C LYS A 73 12.53 -2.03 20.45
N ARG A 74 11.38 -2.34 21.01
CA ARG A 74 10.80 -3.69 20.99
C ARG A 74 9.48 -3.64 20.24
N LYS A 75 9.26 -4.65 19.40
CA LYS A 75 8.00 -4.82 18.68
C LYS A 75 7.49 -6.22 18.92
N ALA A 76 6.30 -6.32 19.47
CA ALA A 76 5.73 -7.60 19.86
C ALA A 76 5.26 -8.42 18.65
N LYS A 77 5.29 -9.74 18.81
CA LYS A 77 4.65 -10.69 17.91
C LYS A 77 3.18 -10.28 17.68
N GLY A 78 2.72 -10.40 16.45
CA GLY A 78 1.34 -10.04 16.07
C GLY A 78 1.14 -8.57 15.69
N THR A 79 2.13 -7.71 15.89
CA THR A 79 2.02 -6.31 15.47
C THR A 79 2.23 -6.16 13.97
N LEU A 80 1.54 -5.18 13.38
CA LEU A 80 1.66 -4.86 11.96
C LEU A 80 3.10 -4.42 11.65
N ILE A 81 3.67 -5.00 10.58
CA ILE A 81 4.94 -4.53 10.06
C ILE A 81 4.66 -3.29 9.22
N ALA A 82 5.04 -2.12 9.75
CA ALA A 82 4.86 -0.86 9.04
C ALA A 82 5.78 -0.78 7.83
N ARG A 83 5.23 -0.39 6.68
CA ARG A 83 5.99 -0.20 5.45
C ARG A 83 6.29 1.29 5.30
N GLN A 84 7.43 1.59 4.69
CA GLN A 84 7.83 2.96 4.45
C GLN A 84 7.96 3.21 2.95
N THR A 85 7.72 4.46 2.55
CA THR A 85 7.92 4.88 1.16
C THR A 85 9.41 4.96 0.84
N THR A 86 9.76 4.66 -0.43
CA THR A 86 11.10 4.86 -0.94
C THR A 86 11.41 6.36 -1.09
N LYS A 87 12.68 6.71 -1.34
CA LYS A 87 13.04 8.11 -1.63
C LYS A 87 12.29 8.67 -2.83
N GLU A 88 12.16 7.87 -3.90
CA GLU A 88 11.41 8.25 -5.09
C GLU A 88 9.94 8.51 -4.77
N GLN A 89 9.32 7.63 -4.00
CA GLN A 89 7.94 7.78 -3.60
C GLN A 89 7.71 9.02 -2.72
N LYS A 90 8.64 9.32 -1.82
CA LYS A 90 8.58 10.54 -1.00
C LYS A 90 8.65 11.80 -1.85
N LYS A 91 9.53 11.82 -2.86
CA LYS A 91 9.65 12.91 -3.81
C LYS A 91 8.35 13.12 -4.59
N LEU A 92 7.67 12.05 -4.95
CA LEU A 92 6.41 12.07 -5.69
C LEU A 92 5.18 12.21 -4.79
N LYS A 93 5.38 12.34 -3.49
CA LYS A 93 4.30 12.45 -2.48
C LYS A 93 3.35 11.26 -2.48
N VAL A 94 3.90 10.06 -2.70
CA VAL A 94 3.13 8.80 -2.67
C VAL A 94 2.85 8.40 -1.22
N LYS A 95 1.62 8.01 -0.96
CA LYS A 95 1.19 7.49 0.35
C LYS A 95 1.04 5.98 0.29
N ILE A 96 1.31 5.31 1.41
CA ILE A 96 1.06 3.88 1.53
C ILE A 96 -0.37 3.65 1.97
N ILE A 97 -1.07 2.76 1.26
CA ILE A 97 -2.39 2.26 1.66
C ILE A 97 -2.31 0.74 1.78
N TYR A 98 -2.90 0.20 2.84
CA TYR A 98 -2.92 -1.24 3.06
C TYR A 98 -4.18 -1.85 2.47
N ALA A 99 -4.03 -3.01 1.84
CA ALA A 99 -5.16 -3.77 1.33
C ALA A 99 -6.08 -4.21 2.47
N THR A 100 -7.39 -4.25 2.19
CA THR A 100 -8.41 -4.65 3.16
C THR A 100 -8.59 -6.16 3.25
N ILE A 101 -7.98 -6.89 2.34
CA ILE A 101 -8.02 -8.36 2.30
C ILE A 101 -6.68 -8.94 2.75
#